data_ffa663bc6788aa1a490054469fb97b84
#
_entry.id   ffa663bc6788aa1a490054469fb97b84
#
_cell.length_a   1.000
_cell.length_b   1.000
_cell.length_c   1.000
_cell.angle_alpha   90.00
_cell.angle_beta   90.00
_cell.angle_gamma   90.00
#
_symmetry.space_group_name_H-M   'P 1'
#
loop_
_entity.id
_entity.type
_entity.pdbx_description
1 polymer ?
#
loop_
_entity_poly.entity_id
_entity_poly.type
_entity_poly.pdbx_seq_one_letter_code
_entity_poly.pdbx_strand_id
1 'polypeptide(L)'
;MSVRQRFLEIRDGFERPFWVANVSEIFERLAYYGAFSSLALYLQGKLNFSTQQTGTLTGLFGGMVWFLAIFGGAVADKLGFRRALSMAYLILAAAYFLIGSIGASWLAPIRGAMPLTVFVGCVLMLPALGIALVKPCVVGTTARASKENVRTLGYSIYYTMVNIGGTAGPFVADWAHRHLGLEKVFRISALSVFAMFFLVLFFFREPGKVGDEPVQSLSQVARNFLAVLWPPRFLIFLIIFTGYWIVFWQQYTSLPGFIHTYVNPNARVELILITD
;
A
#
# COMPACT_ATOMS: atom_id res chain seq x y z
N MET A 1 -28.56 -20.51 13.01
CA MET A 1 -28.03 -19.41 13.82
C MET A 1 -28.85 -18.16 13.53
N SER A 2 -29.41 -17.47 14.54
CA SER A 2 -30.16 -16.24 14.31
C SER A 2 -29.22 -15.08 13.94
N VAL A 3 -29.72 -14.08 13.18
CA VAL A 3 -28.96 -12.86 12.81
C VAL A 3 -28.41 -12.17 14.06
N ARG A 4 -29.20 -12.16 15.16
CA ARG A 4 -28.79 -11.58 16.45
C ARG A 4 -27.60 -12.33 17.07
N GLN A 5 -27.57 -13.65 16.99
CA GLN A 5 -26.46 -14.47 17.51
C GLN A 5 -25.17 -14.21 16.70
N ARG A 6 -25.25 -14.12 15.38
CA ARG A 6 -24.09 -13.75 14.53
C ARG A 6 -23.58 -12.35 14.85
N PHE A 7 -24.48 -11.39 15.06
CA PHE A 7 -24.06 -10.04 15.40
C PHE A 7 -23.30 -9.98 16.75
N LEU A 8 -23.79 -10.71 17.75
CA LEU A 8 -23.11 -10.79 19.04
C LEU A 8 -21.75 -11.50 18.92
N GLU A 9 -21.67 -12.56 18.14
CA GLU A 9 -20.43 -13.29 17.88
C GLU A 9 -19.38 -12.39 17.18
N ILE A 10 -19.80 -11.57 16.21
CA ILE A 10 -18.93 -10.59 15.54
C ILE A 10 -18.48 -9.52 16.53
N ARG A 11 -19.42 -8.96 17.30
CA ARG A 11 -19.11 -7.90 18.27
C ARG A 11 -18.10 -8.35 19.34
N ASP A 12 -18.28 -9.55 19.86
CA ASP A 12 -17.50 -10.07 20.99
C ASP A 12 -16.30 -10.93 20.52
N GLY A 13 -16.21 -11.20 19.22
CA GLY A 13 -15.15 -12.01 18.59
C GLY A 13 -13.89 -11.26 18.24
N PHE A 14 -13.95 -9.92 18.19
CA PHE A 14 -12.84 -9.06 17.79
C PHE A 14 -12.51 -8.04 18.87
N GLU A 15 -11.21 -7.94 19.18
CA GLU A 15 -10.69 -6.94 20.11
C GLU A 15 -10.59 -5.55 19.44
N ARG A 16 -10.51 -4.51 20.27
CA ARG A 16 -10.38 -3.12 19.78
C ARG A 16 -9.24 -2.91 18.76
N PRO A 17 -8.02 -3.48 18.91
CA PRO A 17 -6.96 -3.35 17.91
C PRO A 17 -7.35 -3.81 16.53
N PHE A 18 -8.19 -4.87 16.41
CA PHE A 18 -8.69 -5.35 15.13
C PHE A 18 -9.40 -4.25 14.34
N TRP A 19 -10.34 -3.56 14.99
CA TRP A 19 -11.12 -2.50 14.31
C TRP A 19 -10.27 -1.30 13.95
N VAL A 20 -9.37 -0.87 14.84
CA VAL A 20 -8.47 0.26 14.58
C VAL A 20 -7.54 -0.05 13.39
N ALA A 21 -6.96 -1.25 13.33
CA ALA A 21 -6.12 -1.67 12.22
C ALA A 21 -6.88 -1.73 10.90
N ASN A 22 -8.07 -2.35 10.89
CA ASN A 22 -8.86 -2.50 9.68
C ASN A 22 -9.44 -1.18 9.16
N VAL A 23 -9.85 -0.27 10.05
CA VAL A 23 -10.26 1.10 9.65
C VAL A 23 -9.06 1.86 9.07
N SER A 24 -7.89 1.77 9.71
CA SER A 24 -6.69 2.43 9.17
C SER A 24 -6.27 1.86 7.81
N GLU A 25 -6.49 0.56 7.56
CA GLU A 25 -6.24 -0.08 6.26
C GLU A 25 -7.12 0.50 5.15
N ILE A 26 -8.42 0.79 5.40
CA ILE A 26 -9.30 1.42 4.40
C ILE A 26 -8.65 2.71 3.86
N PHE A 27 -8.25 3.60 4.76
CA PHE A 27 -7.70 4.90 4.40
C PHE A 27 -6.31 4.80 3.79
N GLU A 28 -5.52 3.83 4.22
CA GLU A 28 -4.22 3.56 3.61
C GLU A 28 -4.40 3.01 2.20
N ARG A 29 -5.31 2.05 1.97
CA ARG A 29 -5.64 1.55 0.63
C ARG A 29 -6.21 2.64 -0.27
N LEU A 30 -7.09 3.47 0.25
CA LEU A 30 -7.59 4.64 -0.47
C LEU A 30 -6.43 5.55 -0.93
N ALA A 31 -5.51 5.86 -0.03
CA ALA A 31 -4.34 6.69 -0.36
C ALA A 31 -3.42 6.01 -1.37
N TYR A 32 -3.13 4.71 -1.19
CA TYR A 32 -2.26 3.94 -2.07
C TYR A 32 -2.81 3.83 -3.48
N TYR A 33 -4.04 3.34 -3.64
CA TYR A 33 -4.63 3.14 -4.96
C TYR A 33 -4.94 4.47 -5.65
N GLY A 34 -5.34 5.50 -4.91
CA GLY A 34 -5.51 6.84 -5.45
C GLY A 34 -4.20 7.45 -5.95
N ALA A 35 -3.13 7.36 -5.17
CA ALA A 35 -1.81 7.82 -5.57
C ALA A 35 -1.24 7.00 -6.74
N PHE A 36 -1.37 5.67 -6.70
CA PHE A 36 -0.80 4.79 -7.71
C PHE A 36 -1.49 4.92 -9.07
N SER A 37 -2.84 5.01 -9.10
CA SER A 37 -3.59 5.23 -10.35
C SER A 37 -3.21 6.54 -11.05
N SER A 38 -2.84 7.56 -10.29
CA SER A 38 -2.46 8.88 -10.82
C SER A 38 -0.95 9.03 -11.08
N LEU A 39 -0.12 8.09 -10.61
CA LEU A 39 1.34 8.24 -10.62
C LEU A 39 1.91 8.35 -12.04
N ALA A 40 1.50 7.47 -12.94
CA ALA A 40 1.99 7.48 -14.33
C ALA A 40 1.61 8.78 -15.04
N LEU A 41 0.37 9.25 -14.86
CA LEU A 41 -0.10 10.52 -15.42
C LEU A 41 0.67 11.72 -14.84
N TYR A 42 0.99 11.68 -13.55
CA TYR A 42 1.78 12.72 -12.90
C TYR A 42 3.22 12.76 -13.42
N LEU A 43 3.88 11.61 -13.55
CA LEU A 43 5.24 11.52 -14.05
C LEU A 43 5.35 12.00 -15.50
N GLN A 44 4.43 11.60 -16.37
CA GLN A 44 4.43 11.98 -17.78
C GLN A 44 3.89 13.39 -18.00
N GLY A 45 2.72 13.70 -17.43
CA GLY A 45 2.02 14.96 -17.70
C GLY A 45 2.59 16.18 -16.98
N LYS A 46 3.14 16.01 -15.77
CA LYS A 46 3.66 17.13 -14.97
C LYS A 46 5.19 17.21 -14.93
N LEU A 47 5.85 16.06 -14.87
CA LEU A 47 7.31 16.02 -14.78
C LEU A 47 7.98 15.75 -16.12
N ASN A 48 7.18 15.58 -17.20
CA ASN A 48 7.62 15.36 -18.58
C ASN A 48 8.56 14.15 -18.74
N PHE A 49 8.35 13.09 -17.94
CA PHE A 49 9.09 11.86 -18.12
C PHE A 49 8.60 11.08 -19.35
N SER A 50 9.53 10.45 -20.05
CA SER A 50 9.19 9.51 -21.12
C SER A 50 8.44 8.29 -20.57
N THR A 51 7.72 7.58 -21.44
CA THR A 51 7.05 6.32 -21.09
C THR A 51 8.04 5.30 -20.48
N GLN A 52 9.25 5.22 -21.06
CA GLN A 52 10.29 4.33 -20.55
C GLN A 52 10.75 4.70 -19.13
N GLN A 53 11.01 5.98 -18.86
CA GLN A 53 11.40 6.45 -17.54
C GLN A 53 10.28 6.22 -16.52
N THR A 54 9.04 6.49 -16.90
CA THR A 54 7.86 6.24 -16.08
C THR A 54 7.74 4.75 -15.73
N GLY A 55 7.84 3.88 -16.74
CA GLY A 55 7.80 2.43 -16.54
C GLY A 55 8.92 1.92 -15.62
N THR A 56 10.14 2.45 -15.78
CA THR A 56 11.26 2.11 -14.90
C THR A 56 11.01 2.54 -13.46
N LEU A 57 10.54 3.76 -13.24
CA LEU A 57 10.28 4.30 -11.90
C LEU A 57 9.12 3.57 -11.20
N THR A 58 8.01 3.34 -11.91
CA THR A 58 6.85 2.62 -11.36
C THR A 58 7.16 1.14 -11.13
N GLY A 59 7.93 0.51 -12.02
CA GLY A 59 8.39 -0.87 -11.87
C GLY A 59 9.34 -1.02 -10.68
N LEU A 60 10.29 -0.11 -10.52
CA LEU A 60 11.20 -0.08 -9.36
C LEU A 60 10.42 0.09 -8.05
N PHE A 61 9.50 1.06 -8.01
CA PHE A 61 8.62 1.27 -6.86
C PHE A 61 7.83 -0.01 -6.51
N GLY A 62 7.13 -0.60 -7.49
CA GLY A 62 6.36 -1.82 -7.27
C GLY A 62 7.24 -2.99 -6.80
N GLY A 63 8.40 -3.20 -7.44
CA GLY A 63 9.37 -4.22 -7.04
C GLY A 63 9.84 -4.03 -5.59
N MET A 64 10.14 -2.80 -5.20
CA MET A 64 10.58 -2.49 -3.83
C MET A 64 9.48 -2.67 -2.78
N VAL A 65 8.23 -2.34 -3.09
CA VAL A 65 7.08 -2.61 -2.20
C VAL A 65 7.03 -4.09 -1.80
N TRP A 66 7.14 -4.98 -2.78
CA TRP A 66 7.08 -6.43 -2.53
C TRP A 66 8.36 -6.98 -1.91
N PHE A 67 9.52 -6.52 -2.36
CA PHE A 67 10.80 -6.94 -1.81
C PHE A 67 10.95 -6.57 -0.33
N LEU A 68 10.64 -5.32 0.02
CA LEU A 68 10.74 -4.85 1.40
C LEU A 68 9.70 -5.50 2.33
N ALA A 69 8.53 -5.88 1.80
CA ALA A 69 7.50 -6.57 2.59
C ALA A 69 7.98 -7.91 3.18
N ILE A 70 8.96 -8.58 2.53
CA ILE A 70 9.58 -9.81 3.03
C ILE A 70 10.23 -9.58 4.42
N PHE A 71 10.83 -8.42 4.61
CA PHE A 71 11.52 -8.06 5.85
C PHE A 71 10.63 -7.29 6.83
N GLY A 72 9.55 -6.69 6.31
CA GLY A 72 8.66 -5.83 7.08
C GLY A 72 8.05 -6.52 8.30
N GLY A 73 7.73 -7.82 8.17
CA GLY A 73 7.20 -8.62 9.28
C GLY A 73 8.18 -8.74 10.46
N ALA A 74 9.44 -9.07 10.19
CA ALA A 74 10.46 -9.20 11.23
C ALA A 74 10.74 -7.85 11.94
N VAL A 75 10.70 -6.75 11.18
CA VAL A 75 10.84 -5.40 11.75
C VAL A 75 9.63 -5.07 12.62
N ALA A 76 8.42 -5.37 12.15
CA ALA A 76 7.17 -5.14 12.89
C ALA A 76 7.11 -5.95 14.20
N ASP A 77 7.53 -7.23 14.17
CA ASP A 77 7.58 -8.07 15.37
C ASP A 77 8.62 -7.57 16.40
N LYS A 78 9.74 -7.01 15.94
CA LYS A 78 10.77 -6.43 16.81
C LYS A 78 10.35 -5.11 17.44
N LEU A 79 9.71 -4.23 16.69
CA LEU A 79 9.29 -2.90 17.15
C LEU A 79 8.00 -2.94 17.96
N GLY A 80 7.16 -3.97 17.77
CA GLY A 80 5.76 -4.02 18.14
C GLY A 80 4.87 -3.34 17.09
N PHE A 81 3.67 -3.86 16.91
CA PHE A 81 2.77 -3.44 15.82
C PHE A 81 2.33 -1.97 15.95
N ARG A 82 2.10 -1.48 17.17
CA ARG A 82 1.72 -0.08 17.38
C ARG A 82 2.79 0.89 16.88
N ARG A 83 4.06 0.65 17.26
CA ARG A 83 5.18 1.52 16.85
C ARG A 83 5.45 1.40 15.36
N ALA A 84 5.49 0.17 14.84
CA ALA A 84 5.73 -0.09 13.43
C ALA A 84 4.66 0.56 12.54
N LEU A 85 3.38 0.44 12.90
CA LEU A 85 2.26 1.02 12.16
C LEU A 85 2.26 2.56 12.24
N SER A 86 2.53 3.13 13.41
CA SER A 86 2.67 4.59 13.56
C SER A 86 3.81 5.14 12.71
N MET A 87 4.98 4.49 12.72
CA MET A 87 6.12 4.87 11.87
C MET A 87 5.77 4.74 10.38
N ALA A 88 5.11 3.65 9.99
CA ALA A 88 4.69 3.43 8.62
C ALA A 88 3.79 4.56 8.11
N TYR A 89 2.76 4.94 8.87
CA TYR A 89 1.87 6.04 8.48
C TYR A 89 2.56 7.40 8.44
N LEU A 90 3.51 7.66 9.33
CA LEU A 90 4.29 8.89 9.28
C LEU A 90 5.19 8.94 8.03
N ILE A 91 5.86 7.82 7.71
CA ILE A 91 6.67 7.68 6.49
C ILE A 91 5.80 7.86 5.25
N LEU A 92 4.63 7.21 5.19
CA LEU A 92 3.69 7.33 4.07
C LEU A 92 3.17 8.75 3.89
N ALA A 93 2.81 9.43 4.99
CA ALA A 93 2.36 10.82 4.95
C ALA A 93 3.43 11.75 4.37
N ALA A 94 4.67 11.63 4.87
CA ALA A 94 5.81 12.39 4.35
C ALA A 94 6.08 12.06 2.88
N ALA A 95 6.03 10.77 2.51
CA ALA A 95 6.27 10.29 1.16
C ALA A 95 5.27 10.86 0.15
N TYR A 96 3.97 10.71 0.41
CA TYR A 96 2.93 11.24 -0.48
C TYR A 96 2.95 12.76 -0.53
N PHE A 97 3.22 13.44 0.58
CA PHE A 97 3.40 14.89 0.58
C PHE A 97 4.58 15.33 -0.29
N LEU A 98 5.72 14.63 -0.21
CA LEU A 98 6.90 14.90 -1.04
C LEU A 98 6.60 14.64 -2.52
N ILE A 99 5.93 13.54 -2.89
CA ILE A 99 5.53 13.26 -4.28
C ILE A 99 4.68 14.41 -4.81
N GLY A 100 3.65 14.83 -4.08
CA GLY A 100 2.79 15.96 -4.48
C GLY A 100 3.50 17.34 -4.42
N SER A 101 4.74 17.39 -4.00
CA SER A 101 5.53 18.63 -3.86
C SER A 101 6.79 18.64 -4.73
N ILE A 102 7.04 17.64 -5.57
CA ILE A 102 8.25 17.52 -6.41
C ILE A 102 8.47 18.79 -7.25
N GLY A 103 7.40 19.43 -7.76
CA GLY A 103 7.47 20.70 -8.51
C GLY A 103 7.63 21.96 -7.66
N ALA A 104 7.57 21.88 -6.33
CA ALA A 104 7.60 23.04 -5.45
C ALA A 104 8.97 23.72 -5.42
N SER A 105 8.97 25.05 -5.25
CA SER A 105 10.19 25.87 -5.23
C SER A 105 11.14 25.55 -4.07
N TRP A 106 10.61 25.16 -2.91
CA TRP A 106 11.43 24.80 -1.75
C TRP A 106 12.22 23.50 -1.94
N LEU A 107 11.82 22.62 -2.87
CA LEU A 107 12.59 21.42 -3.25
C LEU A 107 13.59 21.70 -4.38
N ALA A 108 13.56 22.88 -5.01
CA ALA A 108 14.42 23.20 -6.14
C ALA A 108 15.94 23.00 -5.86
N PRO A 109 16.49 23.37 -4.69
CA PRO A 109 17.91 23.15 -4.39
C PRO A 109 18.30 21.66 -4.39
N ILE A 110 17.48 20.82 -3.77
CA ILE A 110 17.74 19.36 -3.68
C ILE A 110 17.51 18.70 -5.04
N ARG A 111 16.44 19.08 -5.72
CA ARG A 111 16.10 18.58 -7.06
C ARG A 111 17.17 18.97 -8.10
N GLY A 112 17.76 20.14 -7.98
CA GLY A 112 18.83 20.62 -8.87
C GLY A 112 20.20 19.99 -8.61
N ALA A 113 20.39 19.34 -7.46
CA ALA A 113 21.66 18.71 -7.09
C ALA A 113 21.89 17.33 -7.75
N MET A 114 20.86 16.73 -8.38
CA MET A 114 20.93 15.42 -9.01
C MET A 114 19.95 15.31 -10.19
N PRO A 115 20.13 14.32 -11.10
CA PRO A 115 19.16 14.06 -12.16
C PRO A 115 17.74 13.85 -11.59
N LEU A 116 16.74 14.47 -12.22
CA LEU A 116 15.34 14.41 -11.76
C LEU A 116 14.83 12.97 -11.58
N THR A 117 15.24 12.06 -12.47
CA THR A 117 14.87 10.64 -12.40
C THR A 117 15.38 9.99 -11.12
N VAL A 118 16.62 10.31 -10.71
CA VAL A 118 17.22 9.79 -9.47
C VAL A 118 16.49 10.36 -8.25
N PHE A 119 16.25 11.68 -8.26
CA PHE A 119 15.51 12.34 -7.19
C PHE A 119 14.12 11.73 -6.99
N VAL A 120 13.34 11.57 -8.07
CA VAL A 120 12.01 10.97 -8.03
C VAL A 120 12.08 9.50 -7.60
N GLY A 121 13.08 8.75 -8.09
CA GLY A 121 13.33 7.37 -7.63
C GLY A 121 13.53 7.29 -6.13
N CYS A 122 14.37 8.14 -5.55
CA CYS A 122 14.58 8.22 -4.10
C CYS A 122 13.28 8.55 -3.33
N VAL A 123 12.49 9.50 -3.84
CA VAL A 123 11.21 9.88 -3.23
C VAL A 123 10.22 8.71 -3.27
N LEU A 124 10.16 7.95 -4.36
CA LEU A 124 9.28 6.78 -4.51
C LEU A 124 9.71 5.58 -3.65
N MET A 125 10.95 5.53 -3.15
CA MET A 125 11.37 4.51 -2.19
C MET A 125 10.71 4.67 -0.82
N LEU A 126 10.37 5.90 -0.42
CA LEU A 126 9.77 6.18 0.89
C LEU A 126 8.39 5.50 1.06
N PRO A 127 7.41 5.63 0.14
CA PRO A 127 6.16 4.91 0.30
C PRO A 127 6.35 3.39 0.26
N ALA A 128 7.33 2.85 -0.47
CA ALA A 128 7.62 1.42 -0.46
C ALA A 128 8.04 0.93 0.94
N LEU A 129 8.87 1.71 1.66
CA LEU A 129 9.24 1.44 3.06
C LEU A 129 8.03 1.45 3.99
N GLY A 130 7.15 2.45 3.87
CA GLY A 130 5.94 2.54 4.68
C GLY A 130 5.00 1.35 4.47
N ILE A 131 4.68 1.03 3.21
CA ILE A 131 3.78 -0.08 2.84
C ILE A 131 4.32 -1.42 3.34
N ALA A 132 5.63 -1.63 3.27
CA ALA A 132 6.28 -2.86 3.74
C ALA A 132 6.01 -3.15 5.23
N LEU A 133 5.80 -2.10 6.05
CA LEU A 133 5.48 -2.24 7.46
C LEU A 133 3.97 -2.36 7.72
N VAL A 134 3.11 -1.71 6.92
CA VAL A 134 1.66 -1.72 7.14
C VAL A 134 1.08 -3.12 7.04
N LYS A 135 1.35 -3.81 5.92
CA LYS A 135 0.74 -5.14 5.65
C LYS A 135 0.95 -6.16 6.76
N PRO A 136 2.19 -6.46 7.21
CA PRO A 136 2.40 -7.44 8.27
C PRO A 136 1.75 -7.01 9.61
N CYS A 137 1.73 -5.71 9.91
CA CYS A 137 1.08 -5.20 11.12
C CYS A 137 -0.44 -5.42 11.11
N VAL A 138 -1.11 -5.09 10.01
CA VAL A 138 -2.58 -5.22 9.92
C VAL A 138 -3.00 -6.67 9.85
N VAL A 139 -2.33 -7.50 9.03
CA VAL A 139 -2.59 -8.94 8.94
C VAL A 139 -2.28 -9.64 10.26
N GLY A 140 -1.14 -9.32 10.89
CA GLY A 140 -0.77 -9.84 12.20
C GLY A 140 -1.75 -9.42 13.31
N THR A 141 -2.23 -8.17 13.29
CA THR A 141 -3.28 -7.70 14.21
C THR A 141 -4.59 -8.44 13.97
N THR A 142 -4.99 -8.65 12.72
CA THR A 142 -6.18 -9.43 12.38
C THR A 142 -6.10 -10.84 12.95
N ALA A 143 -4.92 -11.49 12.86
CA ALA A 143 -4.72 -12.83 13.44
C ALA A 143 -4.78 -12.83 14.97
N ARG A 144 -4.11 -11.85 15.63
CA ARG A 144 -3.91 -11.80 17.08
C ARG A 144 -5.12 -11.25 17.84
N ALA A 145 -5.85 -10.30 17.24
CA ALA A 145 -7.00 -9.63 17.84
C ALA A 145 -8.35 -10.26 17.45
N SER A 146 -8.35 -11.43 16.82
CA SER A 146 -9.52 -12.23 16.50
C SER A 146 -9.52 -13.52 17.31
N LYS A 147 -10.64 -13.85 17.97
CA LYS A 147 -10.82 -15.15 18.59
C LYS A 147 -10.75 -16.25 17.53
N GLU A 148 -10.34 -17.45 17.93
CA GLU A 148 -10.09 -18.56 17.02
C GLU A 148 -11.30 -18.94 16.16
N ASN A 149 -12.49 -18.97 16.78
CA ASN A 149 -13.77 -19.32 16.13
C ASN A 149 -14.23 -18.30 15.07
N VAL A 150 -13.73 -17.05 15.09
CA VAL A 150 -14.09 -15.98 14.13
C VAL A 150 -12.89 -15.49 13.29
N ARG A 151 -11.71 -16.10 13.42
CA ARG A 151 -10.49 -15.66 12.73
C ARG A 151 -10.64 -15.65 11.20
N THR A 152 -11.29 -16.68 10.63
CA THR A 152 -11.58 -16.72 9.19
C THR A 152 -12.48 -15.56 8.76
N LEU A 153 -13.50 -15.23 9.56
CA LEU A 153 -14.35 -14.07 9.34
C LEU A 153 -13.55 -12.77 9.46
N GLY A 154 -12.59 -12.69 10.40
CA GLY A 154 -11.69 -11.57 10.55
C GLY A 154 -10.89 -11.27 9.29
N TYR A 155 -10.33 -12.29 8.63
CA TYR A 155 -9.68 -12.13 7.33
C TYR A 155 -10.64 -11.70 6.22
N SER A 156 -11.88 -12.21 6.21
CA SER A 156 -12.90 -11.78 5.24
C SER A 156 -13.23 -10.29 5.41
N ILE A 157 -13.38 -9.83 6.67
CA ILE A 157 -13.58 -8.40 6.98
C ILE A 157 -12.37 -7.60 6.51
N TYR A 158 -11.15 -8.03 6.82
CA TYR A 158 -9.91 -7.38 6.38
C TYR A 158 -9.89 -7.17 4.85
N TYR A 159 -10.12 -8.24 4.07
CA TYR A 159 -10.15 -8.12 2.61
C TYR A 159 -11.28 -7.23 2.10
N THR A 160 -12.43 -7.22 2.76
CA THR A 160 -13.53 -6.29 2.44
C THR A 160 -13.08 -4.84 2.65
N MET A 161 -12.40 -4.53 3.76
CA MET A 161 -11.88 -3.19 4.05
C MET A 161 -10.81 -2.77 3.03
N VAL A 162 -9.91 -3.68 2.63
CA VAL A 162 -8.94 -3.47 1.55
C VAL A 162 -9.65 -3.08 0.24
N ASN A 163 -10.70 -3.82 -0.13
CA ASN A 163 -11.45 -3.57 -1.37
C ASN A 163 -12.23 -2.26 -1.32
N ILE A 164 -12.84 -1.92 -0.18
CA ILE A 164 -13.52 -0.62 0.00
C ILE A 164 -12.52 0.53 -0.23
N GLY A 165 -11.36 0.49 0.42
CA GLY A 165 -10.33 1.51 0.23
C GLY A 165 -9.78 1.54 -1.19
N GLY A 166 -9.53 0.35 -1.77
CA GLY A 166 -9.02 0.19 -3.12
C GLY A 166 -9.97 0.74 -4.19
N THR A 167 -11.27 0.53 -4.02
CA THR A 167 -12.30 1.07 -4.91
C THR A 167 -12.46 2.58 -4.72
N ALA A 168 -12.55 3.07 -3.48
CA ALA A 168 -12.75 4.49 -3.20
C ALA A 168 -11.56 5.36 -3.63
N GLY A 169 -10.34 4.82 -3.57
CA GLY A 169 -9.11 5.55 -3.87
C GLY A 169 -9.09 6.22 -5.25
N PRO A 170 -9.25 5.47 -6.35
CA PRO A 170 -9.30 6.04 -7.70
C PRO A 170 -10.44 7.05 -7.92
N PHE A 171 -11.62 6.87 -7.29
CA PHE A 171 -12.69 7.87 -7.36
C PHE A 171 -12.30 9.20 -6.71
N VAL A 172 -11.69 9.14 -5.52
CA VAL A 172 -11.18 10.34 -4.84
C VAL A 172 -10.06 10.97 -5.66
N ALA A 173 -9.21 10.16 -6.28
CA ALA A 173 -8.12 10.63 -7.15
C ALA A 173 -8.65 11.33 -8.42
N ASP A 174 -9.62 10.74 -9.12
CA ASP A 174 -10.26 11.35 -10.29
C ASP A 174 -10.90 12.71 -9.92
N TRP A 175 -11.66 12.73 -8.84
CA TRP A 175 -12.27 13.97 -8.35
C TRP A 175 -11.21 15.03 -8.02
N ALA A 176 -10.16 14.67 -7.27
CA ALA A 176 -9.09 15.60 -6.90
C ALA A 176 -8.29 16.08 -8.11
N HIS A 177 -7.98 15.17 -9.05
CA HIS A 177 -7.30 15.52 -10.30
C HIS A 177 -8.07 16.57 -11.11
N ARG A 178 -9.37 16.38 -11.29
CA ARG A 178 -10.22 17.27 -12.11
C ARG A 178 -10.46 18.63 -11.49
N HIS A 179 -10.60 18.70 -10.17
CA HIS A 179 -10.98 19.93 -9.50
C HIS A 179 -9.79 20.67 -8.87
N LEU A 180 -8.72 19.96 -8.51
CA LEU A 180 -7.63 20.52 -7.73
C LEU A 180 -6.25 20.32 -8.40
N GLY A 181 -6.14 19.39 -9.36
CA GLY A 181 -4.91 19.05 -10.06
C GLY A 181 -4.18 17.84 -9.47
N LEU A 182 -3.28 17.23 -10.28
CA LEU A 182 -2.60 15.96 -9.96
C LEU A 182 -1.79 16.00 -8.67
N GLU A 183 -1.12 17.12 -8.36
CA GLU A 183 -0.33 17.25 -7.12
C GLU A 183 -1.21 17.12 -5.86
N LYS A 184 -2.47 17.53 -5.96
CA LYS A 184 -3.40 17.48 -4.84
C LYS A 184 -3.87 16.06 -4.52
N VAL A 185 -3.88 15.16 -5.50
CA VAL A 185 -4.15 13.74 -5.27
C VAL A 185 -3.19 13.19 -4.21
N PHE A 186 -1.88 13.41 -4.39
CA PHE A 186 -0.86 12.97 -3.45
C PHE A 186 -0.96 13.66 -2.09
N ARG A 187 -1.33 14.95 -2.06
CA ARG A 187 -1.51 15.67 -0.79
C ARG A 187 -2.74 15.19 -0.02
N ILE A 188 -3.82 14.82 -0.70
CA ILE A 188 -5.01 14.20 -0.09
C ILE A 188 -4.64 12.81 0.45
N SER A 189 -3.88 12.02 -0.33
CA SER A 189 -3.35 10.74 0.14
C SER A 189 -2.46 10.91 1.38
N ALA A 190 -1.60 11.93 1.40
CA ALA A 190 -0.78 12.26 2.56
C ALA A 190 -1.63 12.59 3.80
N LEU A 191 -2.66 13.42 3.64
CA LEU A 191 -3.56 13.80 4.73
C LEU A 191 -4.34 12.60 5.26
N SER A 192 -4.81 11.73 4.37
CA SER A 192 -5.53 10.50 4.73
C SER A 192 -4.68 9.61 5.64
N VAL A 193 -3.44 9.27 5.24
CA VAL A 193 -2.57 8.42 6.05
C VAL A 193 -2.02 9.14 7.28
N PHE A 194 -1.87 10.47 7.24
CA PHE A 194 -1.50 11.25 8.41
C PHE A 194 -2.59 11.24 9.49
N ALA A 195 -3.86 11.28 9.10
CA ALA A 195 -4.96 11.10 10.03
C ALA A 195 -4.93 9.69 10.67
N MET A 196 -4.53 8.67 9.91
CA MET A 196 -4.37 7.30 10.42
C MET A 196 -3.19 7.16 11.39
N PHE A 197 -2.13 7.95 11.22
CA PHE A 197 -1.08 8.04 12.24
C PHE A 197 -1.65 8.39 13.61
N PHE A 198 -2.50 9.42 13.71
CA PHE A 198 -3.13 9.79 14.97
C PHE A 198 -4.13 8.74 15.47
N LEU A 199 -4.91 8.15 14.56
CA LEU A 199 -5.82 7.06 14.91
C LEU A 199 -5.06 5.91 15.60
N VAL A 200 -3.94 5.48 15.01
CA VAL A 200 -3.12 4.41 15.58
C VAL A 200 -2.42 4.86 16.86
N LEU A 201 -1.86 6.06 16.87
CA LEU A 201 -1.14 6.59 18.03
C LEU A 201 -2.01 6.65 19.29
N PHE A 202 -3.28 7.05 19.18
CA PHE A 202 -4.16 7.24 20.33
C PHE A 202 -5.07 6.05 20.61
N PHE A 203 -5.46 5.28 19.61
CA PHE A 203 -6.51 4.27 19.77
C PHE A 203 -6.03 2.83 19.60
N PHE A 204 -4.88 2.61 18.93
CA PHE A 204 -4.34 1.27 18.74
C PHE A 204 -3.65 0.79 20.03
N ARG A 205 -4.04 -0.40 20.47
CA ARG A 205 -3.37 -1.12 21.54
C ARG A 205 -2.65 -2.32 20.96
N GLU A 206 -1.47 -2.62 21.52
CA GLU A 206 -0.72 -3.80 21.06
C GLU A 206 -1.55 -5.07 21.31
N PRO A 207 -1.85 -5.86 20.29
CA PRO A 207 -2.55 -7.14 20.50
C PRO A 207 -1.63 -8.12 21.22
N GLY A 208 -2.19 -9.01 22.02
CA GLY A 208 -1.43 -10.06 22.72
C GLY A 208 -0.59 -10.88 21.74
N LYS A 209 0.58 -11.35 22.19
CA LYS A 209 1.38 -12.29 21.40
C LYS A 209 0.68 -13.65 21.35
N VAL A 210 0.64 -14.27 20.20
CA VAL A 210 0.19 -15.66 20.05
C VAL A 210 1.42 -16.55 20.23
N GLY A 211 1.61 -17.09 21.43
CA GLY A 211 2.72 -17.98 21.76
C GLY A 211 4.07 -17.30 22.00
N ASP A 212 5.04 -18.06 22.47
CA ASP A 212 6.42 -17.64 22.70
C ASP A 212 7.31 -17.81 21.44
N GLU A 213 6.78 -17.52 20.25
CA GLU A 213 7.59 -17.65 19.05
C GLU A 213 8.72 -16.60 19.07
N PRO A 214 9.98 -17.04 18.91
CA PRO A 214 11.13 -16.14 18.93
C PRO A 214 11.05 -15.20 17.72
N VAL A 215 11.30 -13.92 17.96
CA VAL A 215 11.38 -12.91 16.89
C VAL A 215 12.51 -13.29 15.93
N GLN A 216 12.15 -13.54 14.66
CA GLN A 216 13.13 -13.92 13.65
C GLN A 216 14.08 -12.75 13.34
N SER A 217 15.37 -13.04 13.23
CA SER A 217 16.34 -12.06 12.75
C SER A 217 16.19 -11.85 11.23
N LEU A 218 16.58 -10.66 10.73
CA LEU A 218 16.55 -10.39 9.29
C LEU A 218 17.34 -11.40 8.46
N SER A 219 18.44 -11.90 9.00
CA SER A 219 19.25 -12.95 8.35
C SER A 219 18.52 -14.30 8.29
N GLN A 220 17.75 -14.65 9.31
CA GLN A 220 16.90 -15.84 9.30
C GLN A 220 15.78 -15.70 8.26
N VAL A 221 15.12 -14.54 8.19
CA VAL A 221 14.09 -14.27 7.17
C VAL A 221 14.66 -14.40 5.77
N ALA A 222 15.83 -13.80 5.49
CA ALA A 222 16.50 -13.92 4.19
C ALA A 222 16.85 -15.38 3.86
N ARG A 223 17.39 -16.14 4.81
CA ARG A 223 17.72 -17.56 4.63
C ARG A 223 16.47 -18.41 4.39
N ASN A 224 15.40 -18.18 5.16
CA ASN A 224 14.14 -18.89 5.00
C ASN A 224 13.50 -18.58 3.64
N PHE A 225 13.55 -17.31 3.19
CA PHE A 225 13.09 -16.91 1.86
C PHE A 225 13.84 -17.67 0.75
N LEU A 226 15.18 -17.73 0.81
CA LEU A 226 15.98 -18.49 -0.16
C LEU A 226 15.69 -19.98 -0.10
N ALA A 227 15.50 -20.55 1.10
CA ALA A 227 15.18 -21.98 1.27
C ALA A 227 13.83 -22.36 0.64
N VAL A 228 12.83 -21.46 0.70
CA VAL A 228 11.51 -21.67 0.08
C VAL A 228 11.59 -21.67 -1.45
N LEU A 229 12.56 -20.97 -2.06
CA LEU A 229 12.75 -20.95 -3.51
C LEU A 229 13.45 -22.20 -4.05
N TRP A 230 14.09 -23.01 -3.17
CA TRP A 230 14.89 -24.17 -3.59
C TRP A 230 14.07 -25.34 -4.20
N PRO A 231 12.86 -25.70 -3.72
CA PRO A 231 12.10 -26.80 -4.29
C PRO A 231 11.64 -26.50 -5.74
N PRO A 232 12.03 -27.29 -6.75
CA PRO A 232 11.77 -26.97 -8.17
C PRO A 232 10.26 -26.91 -8.49
N ARG A 233 9.44 -27.71 -7.82
CA ARG A 233 7.97 -27.66 -7.99
C ARG A 233 7.38 -26.32 -7.57
N PHE A 234 7.88 -25.77 -6.47
CA PHE A 234 7.44 -24.46 -5.99
C PHE A 234 7.95 -23.33 -6.90
N LEU A 235 9.18 -23.45 -7.40
CA LEU A 235 9.75 -22.48 -8.34
C LEU A 235 8.95 -22.44 -9.65
N ILE A 236 8.56 -23.59 -10.23
CA ILE A 236 7.71 -23.67 -11.43
C ILE A 236 6.35 -22.99 -11.17
N PHE A 237 5.73 -23.30 -10.00
CA PHE A 237 4.49 -22.65 -9.61
C PHE A 237 4.64 -21.12 -9.55
N LEU A 238 5.72 -20.61 -8.95
CA LEU A 238 6.00 -19.17 -8.86
C LEU A 238 6.18 -18.53 -10.23
N ILE A 239 6.86 -19.22 -11.18
CA ILE A 239 7.05 -18.71 -12.54
C ILE A 239 5.70 -18.55 -13.26
N ILE A 240 4.85 -19.58 -13.18
CA ILE A 240 3.49 -19.51 -13.79
C ILE A 240 2.66 -18.40 -13.14
N PHE A 241 2.68 -18.32 -11.82
CA PHE A 241 1.94 -17.33 -11.06
C PHE A 241 2.44 -15.89 -11.31
N THR A 242 3.74 -15.73 -11.52
CA THR A 242 4.35 -14.45 -11.93
C THR A 242 3.80 -13.99 -13.28
N GLY A 243 3.64 -14.91 -14.24
CA GLY A 243 3.03 -14.59 -15.54
C GLY A 243 1.63 -14.00 -15.40
N TYR A 244 0.79 -14.58 -14.54
CA TYR A 244 -0.53 -14.02 -14.23
C TYR A 244 -0.43 -12.58 -13.66
N TRP A 245 0.44 -12.37 -12.68
CA TRP A 245 0.59 -11.05 -12.05
C TRP A 245 1.16 -10.00 -13.00
N ILE A 246 2.04 -10.38 -13.93
CA ILE A 246 2.54 -9.46 -14.96
C ILE A 246 1.36 -8.93 -15.80
N VAL A 247 0.46 -9.79 -16.24
CA VAL A 247 -0.72 -9.40 -17.02
C VAL A 247 -1.67 -8.57 -16.14
N PHE A 248 -1.97 -9.01 -14.94
CA PHE A 248 -2.85 -8.31 -14.01
C PHE A 248 -2.41 -6.86 -13.74
N TRP A 249 -1.12 -6.63 -13.53
CA TRP A 249 -0.64 -5.27 -13.24
C TRP A 249 -0.64 -4.33 -14.44
N GLN A 250 -0.80 -4.83 -15.69
CA GLN A 250 -0.90 -3.97 -16.87
C GLN A 250 -2.13 -3.05 -16.83
N GLN A 251 -3.18 -3.43 -16.15
CA GLN A 251 -4.35 -2.57 -15.96
C GLN A 251 -4.01 -1.26 -15.23
N TYR A 252 -3.01 -1.26 -14.36
CA TYR A 252 -2.56 -0.06 -13.63
C TYR A 252 -1.40 0.68 -14.30
N THR A 253 -0.66 0.04 -15.19
CA THR A 253 0.57 0.59 -15.76
C THR A 253 0.42 0.97 -17.22
N SER A 254 0.12 0.02 -18.09
CA SER A 254 0.10 0.22 -19.55
C SER A 254 -1.28 0.58 -20.10
N LEU A 255 -2.34 -0.03 -19.58
CA LEU A 255 -3.70 0.14 -20.08
C LEU A 255 -4.19 1.60 -19.99
N PRO A 256 -3.99 2.33 -18.90
CA PRO A 256 -4.37 3.74 -18.80
C PRO A 256 -3.73 4.60 -19.91
N GLY A 257 -2.43 4.43 -20.11
CA GLY A 257 -1.69 5.16 -21.15
C GLY A 257 -2.17 4.79 -22.56
N PHE A 258 -2.43 3.51 -22.82
CA PHE A 258 -2.97 3.04 -24.09
C PHE A 258 -4.35 3.65 -24.40
N ILE A 259 -5.26 3.62 -23.43
CA ILE A 259 -6.61 4.18 -23.59
C ILE A 259 -6.54 5.69 -23.86
N HIS A 260 -5.75 6.41 -23.08
CA HIS A 260 -5.57 7.86 -23.25
C HIS A 260 -4.99 8.21 -24.63
N THR A 261 -4.01 7.45 -25.10
CA THR A 261 -3.29 7.77 -26.34
C THR A 261 -4.03 7.30 -27.60
N TYR A 262 -4.63 6.11 -27.57
CA TYR A 262 -5.14 5.45 -28.79
C TYR A 262 -6.65 5.28 -28.85
N VAL A 263 -7.36 5.35 -27.71
CA VAL A 263 -8.81 5.10 -27.67
C VAL A 263 -9.57 6.41 -27.43
N ASN A 264 -9.34 7.06 -26.30
CA ASN A 264 -10.03 8.30 -25.94
C ASN A 264 -9.16 9.17 -25.03
N PRO A 265 -8.65 10.31 -25.49
CA PRO A 265 -7.82 11.20 -24.66
C PRO A 265 -8.58 11.85 -23.47
N ASN A 266 -9.91 11.83 -23.49
CA ASN A 266 -10.75 12.34 -22.42
C ASN A 266 -11.29 11.22 -21.50
N ALA A 267 -10.83 9.99 -21.65
CA ALA A 267 -11.25 8.88 -20.79
C ALA A 267 -10.92 9.14 -19.34
N ARG A 268 -11.80 8.69 -18.44
CA ARG A 268 -11.56 8.68 -17.00
C ARG A 268 -10.71 7.47 -16.65
N VAL A 269 -9.42 7.59 -16.91
CA VAL A 269 -8.48 6.48 -16.76
C VAL A 269 -8.47 5.91 -15.35
N GLU A 270 -8.58 6.80 -14.34
CA GLU A 270 -8.64 6.41 -12.94
C GLU A 270 -9.86 5.55 -12.60
N LEU A 271 -10.98 5.75 -13.32
CA LEU A 271 -12.23 4.99 -13.12
C LEU A 271 -12.26 3.69 -13.89
N ILE A 272 -11.55 3.59 -15.01
CA ILE A 272 -11.49 2.35 -15.83
C ILE A 272 -10.88 1.20 -15.02
N LEU A 273 -10.00 1.51 -14.07
CA LEU A 273 -9.36 0.54 -13.18
C LEU A 273 -10.31 -0.12 -12.15
N ILE A 274 -11.58 0.31 -12.09
CA ILE A 274 -12.56 -0.16 -11.10
C ILE A 274 -13.59 -1.08 -11.73
N THR A 275 -13.74 -1.05 -13.05
CA THR A 275 -14.84 -1.72 -13.75
C THR A 275 -14.53 -3.18 -14.14
N ASP A 276 -13.40 -3.72 -13.71
CA ASP A 276 -13.03 -5.12 -13.77
C ASP A 276 -13.09 -5.74 -12.36
#